data_e4369b210b5dda0e3e2545814b765013
#
_entry.id   e4369b210b5dda0e3e2545814b765013
#
_cell.length_a   1.000
_cell.length_b   1.000
_cell.length_c   1.000
_cell.angle_alpha   90.00
_cell.angle_beta   90.00
_cell.angle_gamma   90.00
#
_symmetry.space_group_name_H-M   'P 1'
#
loop_
_entity.id
_entity.type
_entity.pdbx_description
1 polymer ?
#
loop_
_entity_poly.entity_id
_entity_poly.type
_entity_poly.pdbx_seq_one_letter_code
_entity_poly.pdbx_strand_id
1 'polypeptide(L)'
;MPRTMIPTLSATTSTQWIATSEISPSPFSLSVYGDPEGEIGDLVESVRKHGILVPIVVVPAEEGWEIVSGHRRWASARVLGHEEVPVEIREIDSKADLRRAVLEYNRQRRKTFSQLMREADALESLLGGEALRRRNVNLRQGAGEDCADRRNSDNREGRTDERVAKALGIGGKDLYRQARSIWKAAISGDSRALSSLGQLDAGTKSIHAAYKDLRRRDRFTAGFQPTPYDVWPFKHDRAFGIPHPGSIPPGIVAHLLHYYTQPGALVVDPMAGGGTTVDVCESMGRRCLAFDLAPVRPEIQEWDVRRGFTFESTNCGLIFCDPPYHTMLARHYKADGVADVPLTSWIGFLEQLAKDAFATLRPGGYFALLLANQTEKDLPAGIGYLDHAFLGYGAAVSAGFLPERRVSCPMDGAYLPQHVRKARVEGRMLGQVRDLLIMRKP
;
A
#
# COMPACT_ATOMS: atom_id res chain seq x y z
N MET A 1 27.56 10.69 -24.75
CA MET A 1 26.14 10.33 -24.88
C MET A 1 26.00 9.44 -26.10
N PRO A 2 25.76 8.13 -26.02
CA PRO A 2 25.45 7.33 -27.19
C PRO A 2 23.98 7.59 -27.55
N ARG A 3 23.75 8.15 -28.72
CA ARG A 3 22.44 8.18 -29.38
C ARG A 3 21.96 6.73 -29.45
N THR A 4 20.80 6.45 -28.83
CA THR A 4 20.06 5.24 -29.10
C THR A 4 19.70 5.26 -30.57
N MET A 5 20.38 4.45 -31.39
CA MET A 5 20.03 4.30 -32.80
C MET A 5 18.60 3.72 -32.86
N ILE A 6 17.66 4.55 -33.25
CA ILE A 6 16.38 4.09 -33.79
C ILE A 6 16.77 3.30 -35.04
N PRO A 7 16.27 2.05 -35.24
CA PRO A 7 16.48 1.38 -36.52
C PRO A 7 16.04 2.35 -37.61
N THR A 8 16.89 2.54 -38.59
CA THR A 8 16.59 3.37 -39.76
C THR A 8 15.44 2.69 -40.49
N LEU A 9 14.21 3.12 -40.20
CA LEU A 9 13.04 2.70 -40.92
C LEU A 9 13.22 3.21 -42.35
N SER A 10 13.54 2.32 -43.30
CA SER A 10 13.60 2.65 -44.71
C SER A 10 12.21 3.10 -45.14
N ALA A 11 12.08 4.35 -45.52
CA ALA A 11 10.81 4.95 -45.85
C ALA A 11 10.49 4.75 -47.34
N THR A 12 9.56 3.88 -47.63
CA THR A 12 8.77 4.01 -48.86
C THR A 12 7.54 4.86 -48.48
N THR A 13 7.59 6.16 -48.72
CA THR A 13 6.62 7.15 -48.19
C THR A 13 5.42 7.33 -49.16
N SER A 14 4.85 6.28 -49.72
CA SER A 14 3.60 6.36 -50.46
C SER A 14 2.48 5.70 -49.66
N THR A 15 1.45 6.48 -49.32
CA THR A 15 0.22 5.92 -48.76
C THR A 15 -0.44 5.04 -49.83
N GLN A 16 -0.74 3.80 -49.45
CA GLN A 16 -1.46 2.82 -50.29
C GLN A 16 -2.84 2.55 -49.67
N TRP A 17 -3.78 2.12 -50.47
CA TRP A 17 -5.06 1.65 -49.99
C TRP A 17 -5.06 0.13 -50.04
N ILE A 18 -5.39 -0.49 -48.91
CA ILE A 18 -5.42 -1.95 -48.76
C ILE A 18 -6.78 -2.36 -48.18
N ALA A 19 -7.29 -3.49 -48.66
CA ALA A 19 -8.51 -4.05 -48.17
C ALA A 19 -8.45 -4.27 -46.65
N THR A 20 -9.48 -3.77 -45.94
CA THR A 20 -9.53 -3.85 -44.46
C THR A 20 -9.47 -5.30 -43.97
N SER A 21 -9.96 -6.26 -44.78
CA SER A 21 -9.95 -7.69 -44.51
C SER A 21 -8.57 -8.35 -44.62
N GLU A 22 -7.62 -7.75 -45.33
CA GLU A 22 -6.26 -8.25 -45.46
C GLU A 22 -5.33 -7.81 -44.32
N ILE A 23 -5.84 -6.95 -43.43
CA ILE A 23 -5.08 -6.38 -42.33
C ILE A 23 -5.47 -7.05 -41.02
N SER A 24 -4.50 -7.52 -40.26
CA SER A 24 -4.66 -8.15 -38.95
C SER A 24 -3.99 -7.35 -37.83
N PRO A 25 -4.56 -7.33 -36.62
CA PRO A 25 -3.93 -6.68 -35.48
C PRO A 25 -2.71 -7.46 -35.03
N SER A 26 -1.64 -6.74 -34.59
CA SER A 26 -0.45 -7.39 -34.04
C SER A 26 -0.78 -8.20 -32.78
N PRO A 27 -0.46 -9.53 -32.75
CA PRO A 27 -0.66 -10.34 -31.55
C PRO A 27 0.08 -9.78 -30.33
N PHE A 28 1.25 -9.18 -30.55
CA PHE A 28 2.02 -8.53 -29.50
C PHE A 28 1.28 -7.28 -28.99
N SER A 29 0.75 -6.45 -29.85
CA SER A 29 -0.03 -5.27 -29.44
C SER A 29 -1.28 -5.67 -28.65
N LEU A 30 -1.99 -6.72 -29.06
CA LEU A 30 -3.15 -7.25 -28.34
C LEU A 30 -2.76 -7.76 -26.95
N SER A 31 -1.62 -8.42 -26.80
CA SER A 31 -1.16 -8.93 -25.50
C SER A 31 -0.82 -7.82 -24.50
N VAL A 32 -0.36 -6.67 -24.98
CA VAL A 32 0.03 -5.52 -24.13
C VAL A 32 -1.16 -4.59 -23.88
N TYR A 33 -1.88 -4.20 -24.93
CA TYR A 33 -2.87 -3.14 -24.87
C TYR A 33 -4.33 -3.63 -24.87
N GLY A 34 -4.56 -4.90 -25.16
CA GLY A 34 -5.88 -5.50 -25.26
C GLY A 34 -6.55 -5.28 -26.62
N ASP A 35 -7.84 -5.62 -26.69
CA ASP A 35 -8.64 -5.48 -27.91
C ASP A 35 -8.87 -4.00 -28.24
N PRO A 36 -8.48 -3.53 -29.45
CA PRO A 36 -8.67 -2.15 -29.84
C PRO A 36 -10.16 -1.76 -30.00
N GLU A 37 -11.07 -2.69 -30.23
CA GLU A 37 -12.51 -2.39 -30.35
C GLU A 37 -13.11 -1.84 -29.05
N GLY A 38 -12.62 -2.29 -27.89
CA GLY A 38 -13.03 -1.76 -26.58
C GLY A 38 -12.59 -0.31 -26.32
N GLU A 39 -11.73 0.26 -27.15
CA GLU A 39 -11.13 1.59 -26.93
C GLU A 39 -11.35 2.58 -28.09
N ILE A 40 -12.25 2.28 -29.02
CA ILE A 40 -12.49 3.14 -30.19
C ILE A 40 -13.27 4.42 -29.84
N GLY A 41 -14.24 4.35 -28.92
CA GLY A 41 -14.96 5.53 -28.39
C GLY A 41 -15.28 6.61 -29.43
N ASP A 42 -14.92 7.85 -29.13
CA ASP A 42 -15.13 9.02 -29.99
C ASP A 42 -14.39 8.96 -31.34
N LEU A 43 -13.40 8.05 -31.46
CA LEU A 43 -12.63 7.92 -32.71
C LEU A 43 -13.48 7.40 -33.85
N VAL A 44 -14.53 6.57 -33.60
CA VAL A 44 -15.46 6.08 -34.62
C VAL A 44 -16.17 7.24 -35.28
N GLU A 45 -16.67 8.21 -34.50
CA GLU A 45 -17.34 9.39 -35.04
C GLU A 45 -16.38 10.26 -35.85
N SER A 46 -15.14 10.41 -35.40
CA SER A 46 -14.11 11.13 -36.14
C SER A 46 -13.80 10.46 -37.48
N VAL A 47 -13.64 9.12 -37.48
CA VAL A 47 -13.40 8.35 -38.72
C VAL A 47 -14.59 8.38 -39.64
N ARG A 48 -15.83 8.32 -39.13
CA ARG A 48 -17.05 8.48 -39.94
C ARG A 48 -17.12 9.81 -40.65
N LYS A 49 -16.73 10.89 -39.97
CA LYS A 49 -16.85 12.27 -40.49
C LYS A 49 -15.70 12.66 -41.41
N HIS A 50 -14.50 12.22 -41.12
CA HIS A 50 -13.28 12.74 -41.77
C HIS A 50 -12.43 11.64 -42.44
N GLY A 51 -12.82 10.37 -42.33
CA GLY A 51 -12.00 9.25 -42.75
C GLY A 51 -10.77 9.04 -41.85
N ILE A 52 -9.86 8.20 -42.28
CA ILE A 52 -8.58 7.97 -41.59
C ILE A 52 -7.58 9.01 -42.08
N LEU A 53 -7.38 10.07 -41.29
CA LEU A 53 -6.48 11.17 -41.64
C LEU A 53 -4.98 10.82 -41.57
N VAL A 54 -4.62 9.89 -40.69
CA VAL A 54 -3.25 9.40 -40.54
C VAL A 54 -3.20 7.92 -40.93
N PRO A 55 -2.41 7.52 -41.92
CA PRO A 55 -2.36 6.13 -42.39
C PRO A 55 -2.04 5.14 -41.27
N ILE A 56 -2.51 3.92 -41.42
CA ILE A 56 -2.19 2.77 -40.55
C ILE A 56 -0.81 2.27 -40.95
N VAL A 57 0.10 2.08 -39.99
CA VAL A 57 1.44 1.53 -40.29
C VAL A 57 1.34 0.02 -40.21
N VAL A 58 1.74 -0.66 -41.29
CA VAL A 58 1.69 -2.12 -41.42
C VAL A 58 3.03 -2.69 -41.88
N VAL A 59 3.25 -3.96 -41.58
CA VAL A 59 4.35 -4.77 -42.11
C VAL A 59 3.82 -6.01 -42.83
N PRO A 60 4.55 -6.59 -43.81
CA PRO A 60 4.16 -7.86 -44.39
C PRO A 60 4.05 -8.98 -43.34
N ALA A 61 2.98 -9.78 -43.41
CA ALA A 61 2.77 -10.97 -42.61
C ALA A 61 2.75 -12.22 -43.49
N GLU A 62 2.65 -13.42 -42.92
CA GLU A 62 2.52 -14.68 -43.68
C GLU A 62 1.26 -14.66 -44.56
N GLU A 63 0.18 -14.12 -44.03
CA GLU A 63 -1.04 -13.86 -44.78
C GLU A 63 -1.44 -12.37 -44.56
N GLY A 64 -1.34 -11.58 -45.65
CA GLY A 64 -1.72 -10.17 -45.64
C GLY A 64 -0.77 -9.26 -44.85
N TRP A 65 -1.31 -8.41 -43.95
CA TRP A 65 -0.59 -7.31 -43.31
C TRP A 65 -0.79 -7.31 -41.81
N GLU A 66 0.28 -7.12 -41.00
CA GLU A 66 0.22 -6.96 -39.57
C GLU A 66 0.34 -5.48 -39.19
N ILE A 67 -0.55 -4.99 -38.32
CA ILE A 67 -0.54 -3.59 -37.85
C ILE A 67 0.60 -3.36 -36.85
N VAL A 68 1.44 -2.39 -37.13
CA VAL A 68 2.43 -1.84 -36.17
C VAL A 68 1.86 -0.68 -35.38
N SER A 69 1.13 0.22 -36.06
CA SER A 69 0.47 1.39 -35.45
C SER A 69 -0.86 1.69 -36.11
N GLY A 70 -1.85 2.07 -35.32
CA GLY A 70 -3.17 2.47 -35.82
C GLY A 70 -4.26 1.43 -35.59
N HIS A 71 -4.09 0.48 -34.66
CA HIS A 71 -5.07 -0.55 -34.31
C HIS A 71 -6.48 0.02 -34.07
N ARG A 72 -6.59 1.13 -33.33
CA ARG A 72 -7.90 1.79 -33.09
C ARG A 72 -8.51 2.39 -34.34
N ARG A 73 -7.70 2.94 -35.24
CA ARG A 73 -8.19 3.47 -36.54
C ARG A 73 -8.71 2.35 -37.43
N TRP A 74 -7.98 1.24 -37.51
CA TRP A 74 -8.41 0.04 -38.21
C TRP A 74 -9.69 -0.55 -37.61
N ALA A 75 -9.77 -0.70 -36.29
CA ALA A 75 -10.98 -1.18 -35.62
C ALA A 75 -12.17 -0.27 -35.87
N SER A 76 -11.99 1.07 -35.85
CA SER A 76 -13.05 2.02 -36.21
C SER A 76 -13.50 1.86 -37.64
N ALA A 77 -12.57 1.64 -38.59
CA ALA A 77 -12.91 1.42 -40.01
C ALA A 77 -13.73 0.12 -40.21
N ARG A 78 -13.33 -0.97 -39.51
CA ARG A 78 -14.06 -2.23 -39.50
C ARG A 78 -15.53 -2.05 -39.00
N VAL A 79 -15.71 -1.39 -37.89
CA VAL A 79 -17.03 -1.11 -37.31
C VAL A 79 -17.89 -0.26 -38.26
N LEU A 80 -17.26 0.64 -39.03
CA LEU A 80 -17.92 1.48 -40.01
C LEU A 80 -18.14 0.79 -41.38
N GLY A 81 -17.58 -0.41 -41.58
CA GLY A 81 -17.72 -1.16 -42.84
C GLY A 81 -16.87 -0.59 -43.98
N HIS A 82 -15.76 0.08 -43.70
CA HIS A 82 -14.86 0.54 -44.77
C HIS A 82 -14.18 -0.65 -45.43
N GLU A 83 -14.32 -0.76 -46.76
CA GLU A 83 -13.72 -1.83 -47.56
C GLU A 83 -12.22 -1.72 -47.63
N GLU A 84 -11.69 -0.50 -47.73
CA GLU A 84 -10.26 -0.21 -47.79
C GLU A 84 -9.85 0.87 -46.76
N VAL A 85 -8.58 0.85 -46.37
CA VAL A 85 -8.00 1.84 -45.46
C VAL A 85 -6.63 2.31 -45.96
N PRO A 86 -6.25 3.57 -45.70
CA PRO A 86 -4.94 4.09 -46.06
C PRO A 86 -3.85 3.52 -45.14
N VAL A 87 -2.80 2.94 -45.74
CA VAL A 87 -1.70 2.34 -45.01
C VAL A 87 -0.34 2.90 -45.45
N GLU A 88 0.60 2.84 -44.53
CA GLU A 88 2.03 3.04 -44.76
C GLU A 88 2.75 1.72 -44.50
N ILE A 89 3.36 1.15 -45.53
CA ILE A 89 4.07 -0.11 -45.44
C ILE A 89 5.48 0.12 -44.93
N ARG A 90 5.91 -0.65 -43.96
CA ARG A 90 7.27 -0.65 -43.40
C ARG A 90 7.88 -2.03 -43.50
N GLU A 91 9.19 -2.07 -43.73
CA GLU A 91 9.99 -3.27 -43.62
C GLU A 91 10.68 -3.32 -42.26
N ILE A 92 10.56 -4.42 -41.54
CA ILE A 92 11.16 -4.61 -40.22
C ILE A 92 11.84 -5.98 -40.19
N ASP A 93 13.16 -6.00 -39.96
CA ASP A 93 14.01 -7.18 -40.15
C ASP A 93 13.82 -8.27 -39.08
N SER A 94 13.30 -7.95 -37.93
CA SER A 94 13.14 -8.92 -36.84
C SER A 94 11.91 -8.74 -35.99
N LYS A 95 11.42 -9.86 -35.42
CA LYS A 95 10.32 -9.84 -34.43
C LYS A 95 10.63 -8.93 -33.19
N ALA A 96 11.91 -8.82 -32.83
CA ALA A 96 12.31 -7.96 -31.72
C ALA A 96 12.18 -6.46 -32.08
N ASP A 97 12.53 -6.10 -33.30
CA ASP A 97 12.42 -4.73 -33.80
C ASP A 97 10.96 -4.37 -34.07
N LEU A 98 10.13 -5.31 -34.51
CA LEU A 98 8.68 -5.13 -34.63
C LEU A 98 8.06 -4.82 -33.25
N ARG A 99 8.41 -5.58 -32.21
CA ARG A 99 7.94 -5.31 -30.84
C ARG A 99 8.38 -3.93 -30.34
N ARG A 100 9.63 -3.52 -30.61
CA ARG A 100 10.12 -2.17 -30.29
C ARG A 100 9.34 -1.09 -31.01
N ALA A 101 9.10 -1.27 -32.30
CA ALA A 101 8.33 -0.32 -33.10
C ALA A 101 6.90 -0.15 -32.53
N VAL A 102 6.21 -1.26 -32.19
CA VAL A 102 4.88 -1.21 -31.58
C VAL A 102 4.92 -0.43 -30.25
N LEU A 103 5.91 -0.64 -29.38
CA LEU A 103 6.05 0.08 -28.13
C LEU A 103 6.33 1.58 -28.35
N GLU A 104 7.22 1.91 -29.30
CA GLU A 104 7.59 3.30 -29.58
C GLU A 104 6.42 4.10 -30.17
N TYR A 105 5.64 3.51 -31.09
CA TYR A 105 4.44 4.15 -31.64
C TYR A 105 3.35 4.37 -30.59
N ASN A 106 3.31 3.58 -29.51
CA ASN A 106 2.39 3.73 -28.39
C ASN A 106 2.94 4.55 -27.23
N ARG A 107 4.14 5.14 -27.35
CA ARG A 107 4.83 5.82 -26.26
C ARG A 107 4.01 6.97 -25.65
N GLN A 108 3.33 7.75 -26.48
CA GLN A 108 2.54 8.91 -26.04
C GLN A 108 1.07 8.55 -25.74
N ARG A 109 0.67 7.28 -25.91
CA ARG A 109 -0.69 6.85 -25.62
C ARG A 109 -0.98 6.96 -24.12
N ARG A 110 -2.16 7.43 -23.74
CA ARG A 110 -2.69 7.23 -22.40
C ARG A 110 -2.85 5.73 -22.15
N LYS A 111 -2.28 5.24 -21.07
CA LYS A 111 -2.27 3.80 -20.73
C LYS A 111 -2.86 3.62 -19.34
N THR A 112 -3.59 2.52 -19.15
CA THR A 112 -3.95 2.06 -17.82
C THR A 112 -2.72 1.54 -17.08
N PHE A 113 -2.80 1.37 -15.77
CA PHE A 113 -1.72 0.77 -14.99
C PHE A 113 -1.36 -0.63 -15.48
N SER A 114 -2.38 -1.47 -15.75
CA SER A 114 -2.18 -2.83 -16.26
C SER A 114 -1.50 -2.84 -17.63
N GLN A 115 -1.84 -1.93 -18.53
CA GLN A 115 -1.16 -1.77 -19.81
C GLN A 115 0.30 -1.34 -19.65
N LEU A 116 0.58 -0.39 -18.74
CA LEU A 116 1.94 0.03 -18.41
C LEU A 116 2.79 -1.14 -17.88
N MET A 117 2.22 -2.00 -17.05
CA MET A 117 2.95 -3.12 -16.46
C MET A 117 3.21 -4.25 -17.48
N ARG A 118 2.28 -4.54 -18.40
CA ARG A 118 2.51 -5.46 -19.51
C ARG A 118 3.59 -4.93 -20.46
N GLU A 119 3.59 -3.62 -20.70
CA GLU A 119 4.66 -2.96 -21.49
C GLU A 119 6.01 -3.04 -20.78
N ALA A 120 6.03 -2.92 -19.43
CA ALA A 120 7.22 -3.13 -18.62
C ALA A 120 7.80 -4.54 -18.79
N ASP A 121 6.95 -5.57 -18.68
CA ASP A 121 7.36 -6.98 -18.87
C ASP A 121 7.95 -7.21 -20.27
N ALA A 122 7.33 -6.61 -21.29
CA ALA A 122 7.83 -6.66 -22.67
C ALA A 122 9.20 -5.97 -22.83
N LEU A 123 9.37 -4.78 -22.25
CA LEU A 123 10.65 -4.04 -22.29
C LEU A 123 11.75 -4.78 -21.53
N GLU A 124 11.47 -5.37 -20.39
CA GLU A 124 12.45 -6.18 -19.64
C GLU A 124 12.89 -7.40 -20.43
N SER A 125 11.96 -8.08 -21.09
CA SER A 125 12.27 -9.23 -21.97
C SER A 125 13.19 -8.84 -23.11
N LEU A 126 12.92 -7.71 -23.76
CA LEU A 126 13.76 -7.17 -24.85
C LEU A 126 15.16 -6.79 -24.36
N LEU A 127 15.25 -6.11 -23.20
CA LEU A 127 16.52 -5.70 -22.60
C LEU A 127 17.35 -6.90 -22.11
N GLY A 128 16.69 -7.92 -21.54
CA GLY A 128 17.32 -9.19 -21.14
C GLY A 128 17.89 -9.95 -22.32
N GLY A 129 17.15 -10.03 -23.43
CA GLY A 129 17.60 -10.62 -24.68
C GLY A 129 18.84 -9.92 -25.28
N GLU A 130 18.88 -8.58 -25.23
CA GLU A 130 20.06 -7.82 -25.64
C GLU A 130 21.29 -8.09 -24.78
N ALA A 131 21.10 -8.12 -23.46
CA ALA A 131 22.19 -8.40 -22.53
C ALA A 131 22.80 -9.80 -22.77
N LEU A 132 21.95 -10.80 -23.04
CA LEU A 132 22.37 -12.14 -23.35
C LEU A 132 23.12 -12.21 -24.70
N ARG A 133 22.64 -11.53 -25.73
CA ARG A 133 23.33 -11.45 -27.05
C ARG A 133 24.70 -10.79 -26.92
N ARG A 134 24.84 -9.69 -26.18
CA ARG A 134 26.14 -9.03 -25.94
C ARG A 134 27.09 -9.92 -25.18
N ARG A 135 26.64 -10.68 -24.20
CA ARG A 135 27.44 -11.64 -23.44
C ARG A 135 27.96 -12.75 -24.37
N ASN A 136 27.11 -13.30 -25.22
CA ASN A 136 27.50 -14.35 -26.17
C ASN A 136 28.49 -13.85 -27.24
N VAL A 137 28.37 -12.61 -27.69
CA VAL A 137 29.33 -11.99 -28.61
C VAL A 137 30.69 -11.80 -27.93
N ASN A 138 30.72 -11.31 -26.70
CA ASN A 138 31.98 -11.12 -25.95
C ASN A 138 32.65 -12.46 -25.62
N LEU A 139 31.90 -13.52 -25.30
CA LEU A 139 32.43 -14.86 -25.08
C LEU A 139 33.07 -15.45 -26.36
N ARG A 140 32.48 -15.15 -27.53
CA ARG A 140 33.06 -15.59 -28.84
C ARG A 140 34.34 -14.83 -29.22
N GLN A 141 34.55 -13.64 -28.65
CA GLN A 141 35.72 -12.78 -28.88
C GLN A 141 36.84 -12.98 -27.85
N GLY A 142 36.75 -14.00 -26.97
CA GLY A 142 37.86 -14.42 -26.11
C GLY A 142 38.19 -13.46 -24.95
N ALA A 143 37.25 -12.64 -24.48
CA ALA A 143 37.40 -11.85 -23.27
C ALA A 143 37.29 -12.78 -22.05
N GLY A 144 38.40 -12.99 -21.32
CA GLY A 144 38.51 -13.89 -20.19
C GLY A 144 37.52 -13.60 -19.05
N GLU A 145 37.19 -14.67 -18.34
CA GLU A 145 36.31 -14.64 -17.15
C GLU A 145 37.01 -13.91 -16.00
N ASP A 146 36.46 -12.77 -15.61
CA ASP A 146 36.83 -12.10 -14.38
C ASP A 146 35.82 -12.46 -13.29
N CYS A 147 36.30 -13.09 -12.21
CA CYS A 147 35.52 -13.63 -11.09
C CYS A 147 34.90 -12.57 -10.14
N ALA A 148 34.31 -11.51 -10.65
CA ALA A 148 33.71 -10.42 -9.87
C ALA A 148 32.16 -10.41 -9.81
N ASP A 149 31.50 -11.55 -10.05
CA ASP A 149 30.09 -11.55 -10.53
C ASP A 149 29.00 -11.58 -9.44
N ARG A 150 29.32 -11.70 -8.14
CA ARG A 150 28.26 -11.70 -7.07
C ARG A 150 27.87 -10.31 -6.55
N ARG A 151 28.73 -9.30 -6.69
CA ARG A 151 28.40 -7.89 -6.31
C ARG A 151 27.76 -7.09 -7.46
N ASN A 152 27.65 -7.70 -8.64
CA ASN A 152 27.20 -7.01 -9.86
C ASN A 152 25.73 -7.25 -10.21
N SER A 153 25.05 -8.23 -9.58
CA SER A 153 23.63 -8.53 -9.85
C SER A 153 22.71 -7.41 -9.42
N ASP A 154 22.85 -6.90 -8.19
CA ASP A 154 22.01 -5.82 -7.66
C ASP A 154 22.17 -4.49 -8.43
N ASN A 155 23.41 -4.26 -8.93
CA ASN A 155 23.71 -3.06 -9.70
C ASN A 155 23.19 -3.17 -11.17
N ARG A 156 23.03 -4.39 -11.70
CA ARG A 156 22.44 -4.62 -13.03
C ARG A 156 20.92 -4.50 -13.02
N GLU A 157 20.27 -5.07 -12.02
CA GLU A 157 18.81 -4.91 -11.84
C GLU A 157 18.43 -3.46 -11.63
N GLY A 158 19.17 -2.72 -10.77
CA GLY A 158 18.94 -1.29 -10.55
C GLY A 158 19.05 -0.43 -11.79
N ARG A 159 19.94 -0.77 -12.74
CA ARG A 159 20.07 -0.08 -14.03
C ARG A 159 18.94 -0.43 -15.00
N THR A 160 18.44 -1.65 -14.97
CA THR A 160 17.29 -2.08 -15.78
C THR A 160 16.02 -1.40 -15.31
N ASP A 161 15.75 -1.40 -14.01
CA ASP A 161 14.59 -0.70 -13.40
C ASP A 161 14.55 0.77 -13.78
N GLU A 162 15.70 1.46 -13.73
CA GLU A 162 15.80 2.87 -14.09
C GLU A 162 15.51 3.11 -15.57
N ARG A 163 16.01 2.24 -16.45
CA ARG A 163 15.77 2.34 -17.90
C ARG A 163 14.30 2.10 -18.24
N VAL A 164 13.68 1.10 -17.62
CA VAL A 164 12.27 0.78 -17.83
C VAL A 164 11.40 1.88 -17.25
N ALA A 165 11.65 2.35 -16.03
CA ALA A 165 10.92 3.48 -15.42
C ALA A 165 10.93 4.72 -16.31
N LYS A 166 12.11 5.06 -16.88
CA LYS A 166 12.26 6.19 -17.79
C LYS A 166 11.52 5.98 -19.12
N ALA A 167 11.56 4.78 -19.68
CA ALA A 167 10.86 4.47 -20.93
C ALA A 167 9.34 4.56 -20.77
N LEU A 168 8.82 4.12 -19.64
CA LEU A 168 7.39 4.13 -19.32
C LEU A 168 6.86 5.49 -18.79
N GLY A 169 7.76 6.43 -18.45
CA GLY A 169 7.37 7.69 -17.83
C GLY A 169 6.88 7.53 -16.37
N ILE A 170 7.20 6.42 -15.72
CA ILE A 170 6.95 6.22 -14.29
C ILE A 170 8.01 6.98 -13.50
N GLY A 171 7.62 7.85 -12.58
CA GLY A 171 8.41 8.86 -11.87
C GLY A 171 9.72 8.45 -11.17
N GLY A 172 10.36 7.34 -11.57
CA GLY A 172 11.67 6.87 -11.13
C GLY A 172 11.69 5.40 -10.73
N LYS A 173 12.90 4.87 -10.51
CA LYS A 173 13.13 3.44 -10.23
C LYS A 173 12.36 2.92 -9.01
N ASP A 174 12.24 3.74 -7.96
CA ASP A 174 11.59 3.30 -6.71
C ASP A 174 10.07 3.19 -6.89
N LEU A 175 9.45 4.12 -7.61
CA LEU A 175 8.03 4.04 -7.94
C LEU A 175 7.74 2.86 -8.89
N TYR A 176 8.66 2.60 -9.83
CA TYR A 176 8.58 1.44 -10.70
C TYR A 176 8.67 0.11 -9.93
N ARG A 177 9.58 0.00 -8.96
CA ARG A 177 9.69 -1.18 -8.09
C ARG A 177 8.41 -1.42 -7.27
N GLN A 178 7.80 -0.35 -6.77
CA GLN A 178 6.50 -0.43 -6.10
C GLN A 178 5.42 -0.96 -7.05
N ALA A 179 5.31 -0.38 -8.24
CA ALA A 179 4.37 -0.82 -9.27
C ALA A 179 4.57 -2.29 -9.64
N ARG A 180 5.82 -2.71 -9.84
CA ARG A 180 6.18 -4.09 -10.16
C ARG A 180 5.84 -5.07 -9.04
N SER A 181 6.00 -4.68 -7.78
CA SER A 181 5.63 -5.52 -6.64
C SER A 181 4.11 -5.77 -6.60
N ILE A 182 3.30 -4.74 -6.85
CA ILE A 182 1.84 -4.86 -6.93
C ILE A 182 1.46 -5.78 -8.10
N TRP A 183 2.06 -5.57 -9.27
CA TRP A 183 1.82 -6.36 -10.47
C TRP A 183 2.13 -7.84 -10.28
N LYS A 184 3.29 -8.17 -9.72
CA LYS A 184 3.70 -9.55 -9.42
C LYS A 184 2.75 -10.22 -8.43
N ALA A 185 2.34 -9.54 -7.37
CA ALA A 185 1.38 -10.06 -6.41
C ALA A 185 0.02 -10.34 -7.08
N ALA A 186 -0.46 -9.45 -7.95
CA ALA A 186 -1.70 -9.65 -8.67
C ALA A 186 -1.66 -10.84 -9.64
N ILE A 187 -0.55 -10.98 -10.40
CA ILE A 187 -0.35 -12.13 -11.32
C ILE A 187 -0.27 -13.45 -10.52
N SER A 188 0.30 -13.43 -9.31
CA SER A 188 0.34 -14.63 -8.44
C SER A 188 -1.00 -14.96 -7.77
N GLY A 189 -2.07 -14.19 -8.05
CA GLY A 189 -3.42 -14.47 -7.59
C GLY A 189 -3.78 -13.83 -6.24
N ASP A 190 -2.98 -12.88 -5.74
CA ASP A 190 -3.35 -12.13 -4.53
C ASP A 190 -4.63 -11.30 -4.78
N SER A 191 -5.71 -11.63 -4.09
CA SER A 191 -7.04 -11.04 -4.31
C SER A 191 -7.10 -9.52 -4.08
N ARG A 192 -6.28 -9.01 -3.15
CA ARG A 192 -6.23 -7.57 -2.85
C ARG A 192 -5.38 -6.82 -3.85
N ALA A 193 -4.27 -7.42 -4.29
CA ALA A 193 -3.50 -6.87 -5.38
C ALA A 193 -4.35 -6.79 -6.65
N LEU A 194 -5.17 -7.81 -6.95
CA LEU A 194 -6.15 -7.81 -8.05
C LEU A 194 -7.18 -6.70 -7.90
N SER A 195 -7.77 -6.52 -6.69
CA SER A 195 -8.69 -5.40 -6.42
C SER A 195 -8.00 -4.04 -6.58
N SER A 196 -6.74 -3.93 -6.15
CA SER A 196 -5.95 -2.70 -6.34
C SER A 196 -5.65 -2.40 -7.80
N LEU A 197 -5.52 -3.42 -8.68
CA LEU A 197 -5.36 -3.21 -10.13
C LEU A 197 -6.54 -2.46 -10.73
N GLY A 198 -7.76 -2.85 -10.41
CA GLY A 198 -8.96 -2.15 -10.91
C GLY A 198 -8.99 -0.67 -10.49
N GLN A 199 -8.61 -0.37 -9.25
CA GLN A 199 -8.52 1.01 -8.74
C GLN A 199 -7.37 1.81 -9.39
N LEU A 200 -6.23 1.16 -9.66
CA LEU A 200 -5.10 1.77 -10.35
C LEU A 200 -5.44 2.05 -11.82
N ASP A 201 -6.09 1.12 -12.51
CA ASP A 201 -6.54 1.28 -13.90
C ASP A 201 -7.58 2.40 -14.05
N ALA A 202 -8.48 2.52 -13.08
CA ALA A 202 -9.45 3.60 -12.99
C ALA A 202 -8.85 4.95 -12.53
N GLY A 203 -7.58 4.97 -12.10
CA GLY A 203 -6.91 6.18 -11.58
C GLY A 203 -7.43 6.66 -10.23
N THR A 204 -8.22 5.85 -9.50
CA THR A 204 -8.79 6.18 -8.19
C THR A 204 -7.83 5.91 -7.03
N LYS A 205 -6.72 5.21 -7.29
CA LYS A 205 -5.69 4.88 -6.32
C LYS A 205 -4.30 5.13 -6.88
N SER A 206 -3.39 5.63 -6.07
CA SER A 206 -1.98 5.81 -6.48
C SER A 206 -1.16 4.53 -6.29
N ILE A 207 -0.08 4.36 -7.08
CA ILE A 207 0.88 3.25 -6.94
C ILE A 207 1.41 3.17 -5.50
N HIS A 208 1.74 4.32 -4.91
CA HIS A 208 2.26 4.37 -3.53
C HIS A 208 1.23 3.86 -2.52
N ALA A 209 -0.03 4.24 -2.64
CA ALA A 209 -1.10 3.77 -1.75
C ALA A 209 -1.34 2.26 -1.90
N ALA A 210 -1.40 1.75 -3.13
CA ALA A 210 -1.57 0.32 -3.38
C ALA A 210 -0.38 -0.52 -2.86
N TYR A 211 0.85 -0.02 -3.02
CA TYR A 211 2.05 -0.67 -2.49
C TYR A 211 2.09 -0.64 -0.95
N LYS A 212 1.65 0.45 -0.35
CA LYS A 212 1.51 0.56 1.11
C LYS A 212 0.55 -0.49 1.64
N ASP A 213 -0.60 -0.69 0.98
CA ASP A 213 -1.59 -1.70 1.35
C ASP A 213 -1.05 -3.14 1.19
N LEU A 214 -0.31 -3.40 0.12
CA LEU A 214 0.36 -4.69 -0.09
C LEU A 214 1.38 -4.97 1.03
N ARG A 215 2.24 -3.99 1.35
CA ARG A 215 3.27 -4.11 2.40
C ARG A 215 2.72 -4.25 3.81
N ARG A 216 1.56 -3.66 4.10
CA ARG A 216 0.88 -3.85 5.38
C ARG A 216 0.66 -5.32 5.69
N ARG A 217 0.17 -6.08 4.71
CA ARG A 217 -0.12 -7.49 4.86
C ARG A 217 1.12 -8.33 5.13
N ASP A 218 2.18 -8.10 4.38
CA ASP A 218 3.39 -8.95 4.44
C ASP A 218 4.16 -8.79 5.75
N ARG A 219 4.05 -7.64 6.41
CA ARG A 219 4.86 -7.33 7.59
C ARG A 219 4.58 -8.24 8.78
N PHE A 220 3.32 -8.63 9.00
CA PHE A 220 2.92 -9.43 10.15
C PHE A 220 2.43 -10.84 9.79
N THR A 221 2.59 -11.27 8.55
CA THR A 221 2.22 -12.61 8.07
C THR A 221 3.44 -13.44 7.70
N ALA A 222 4.21 -13.00 6.72
CA ALA A 222 5.38 -13.74 6.24
C ALA A 222 6.58 -13.50 7.16
N GLY A 223 6.86 -14.44 8.05
CA GLY A 223 8.03 -14.39 8.92
C GLY A 223 7.90 -13.49 10.13
N PHE A 224 6.69 -13.13 10.57
CA PHE A 224 6.51 -12.42 11.83
C PHE A 224 7.08 -13.23 12.99
N GLN A 225 8.08 -12.66 13.66
CA GLN A 225 8.69 -13.25 14.84
C GLN A 225 8.36 -12.39 16.05
N PRO A 226 7.49 -12.88 16.96
CA PRO A 226 7.17 -12.16 18.18
C PRO A 226 8.38 -12.17 19.14
N THR A 227 8.59 -11.05 19.84
CA THR A 227 9.57 -11.02 20.94
C THR A 227 8.97 -11.72 22.17
N PRO A 228 9.75 -12.58 22.86
CA PRO A 228 9.29 -13.22 24.10
C PRO A 228 9.41 -12.32 25.34
N TYR A 229 9.96 -11.11 25.18
CA TYR A 229 10.19 -10.19 26.28
C TYR A 229 8.97 -9.30 26.52
N ASP A 230 8.84 -8.77 27.74
CA ASP A 230 7.80 -7.84 28.17
C ASP A 230 8.22 -6.37 28.06
N VAL A 231 9.21 -6.08 27.23
CA VAL A 231 9.62 -4.75 26.82
C VAL A 231 9.48 -4.65 25.31
N TRP A 232 8.56 -3.78 24.83
CA TRP A 232 8.20 -3.65 23.42
C TRP A 232 8.61 -2.29 22.83
N PRO A 233 9.88 -2.10 22.46
CA PRO A 233 10.41 -0.83 21.92
C PRO A 233 10.15 -0.72 20.41
N PHE A 234 8.89 -0.83 20.01
CA PHE A 234 8.52 -0.79 18.61
C PHE A 234 8.43 0.64 18.09
N LYS A 235 8.77 0.80 16.82
CA LYS A 235 8.70 2.08 16.11
C LYS A 235 7.37 2.26 15.41
N HIS A 236 6.98 3.53 15.26
CA HIS A 236 5.86 3.89 14.39
C HIS A 236 6.14 3.46 12.95
N ASP A 237 5.11 3.02 12.26
CA ASP A 237 5.15 2.70 10.84
C ASP A 237 3.99 3.37 10.13
N ARG A 238 4.32 4.31 9.24
CA ARG A 238 3.35 5.05 8.45
C ARG A 238 2.53 4.18 7.49
N ALA A 239 2.87 2.89 7.35
CA ALA A 239 2.08 1.93 6.60
C ALA A 239 0.78 1.56 7.31
N PHE A 240 0.69 1.73 8.63
CA PHE A 240 -0.45 1.38 9.46
C PHE A 240 -1.09 2.63 10.06
N GLY A 241 -2.40 2.70 9.99
CA GLY A 241 -3.16 3.85 10.42
C GLY A 241 -2.98 5.10 9.56
N ILE A 242 -3.79 6.12 9.85
CA ILE A 242 -3.62 7.49 9.36
C ILE A 242 -2.89 8.28 10.44
N PRO A 243 -2.03 9.27 10.10
CA PRO A 243 -1.42 10.15 11.09
C PRO A 243 -2.48 10.75 12.02
N HIS A 244 -2.36 10.47 13.31
CA HIS A 244 -3.29 10.89 14.35
C HIS A 244 -2.51 11.22 15.63
N PRO A 245 -2.92 12.26 16.41
CA PRO A 245 -2.37 12.46 17.75
C PRO A 245 -2.58 11.19 18.58
N GLY A 246 -1.56 10.70 19.26
CA GLY A 246 -1.65 9.45 20.00
C GLY A 246 -1.52 8.17 19.18
N SER A 247 -1.16 8.22 17.89
CA SER A 247 -0.87 7.01 17.09
C SER A 247 0.09 6.07 17.83
N ILE A 248 -0.15 4.76 17.67
CA ILE A 248 0.65 3.72 18.32
C ILE A 248 1.50 2.94 17.33
N PRO A 249 2.65 2.39 17.75
CA PRO A 249 3.41 1.45 16.92
C PRO A 249 2.59 0.19 16.60
N PRO A 250 2.48 -0.23 15.34
CA PRO A 250 1.69 -1.40 14.96
C PRO A 250 2.23 -2.71 15.55
N GLY A 251 3.52 -2.75 15.90
CA GLY A 251 4.14 -3.88 16.59
C GLY A 251 3.49 -4.20 17.94
N ILE A 252 2.96 -3.21 18.68
CA ILE A 252 2.24 -3.44 19.94
C ILE A 252 0.99 -4.28 19.67
N VAL A 253 0.17 -3.85 18.72
CA VAL A 253 -1.07 -4.57 18.36
C VAL A 253 -0.75 -5.95 17.79
N ALA A 254 0.26 -6.07 16.92
CA ALA A 254 0.65 -7.35 16.33
C ALA A 254 1.05 -8.39 17.39
N HIS A 255 1.81 -7.98 18.43
CA HIS A 255 2.17 -8.88 19.53
C HIS A 255 0.98 -9.21 20.40
N LEU A 256 0.06 -8.27 20.69
CA LEU A 256 -1.20 -8.57 21.37
C LEU A 256 -2.02 -9.62 20.60
N LEU A 257 -2.18 -9.44 19.28
CA LEU A 257 -2.91 -10.39 18.45
C LEU A 257 -2.25 -11.77 18.43
N HIS A 258 -0.93 -11.81 18.37
CA HIS A 258 -0.19 -13.08 18.37
C HIS A 258 -0.36 -13.86 19.68
N TYR A 259 -0.19 -13.21 20.82
CA TYR A 259 -0.18 -13.89 22.12
C TYR A 259 -1.58 -14.16 22.68
N TYR A 260 -2.58 -13.34 22.37
CA TYR A 260 -3.87 -13.34 23.06
C TYR A 260 -5.08 -13.61 22.17
N THR A 261 -4.86 -13.86 20.86
CA THR A 261 -5.95 -14.16 19.91
C THR A 261 -5.56 -15.26 18.95
N GLN A 262 -6.58 -15.92 18.35
CA GLN A 262 -6.40 -16.82 17.22
C GLN A 262 -6.82 -16.13 15.89
N PRO A 263 -6.35 -16.59 14.71
CA PRO A 263 -6.91 -16.16 13.43
C PRO A 263 -8.44 -16.26 13.41
N GLY A 264 -9.09 -15.24 12.83
CA GLY A 264 -10.56 -15.14 12.82
C GLY A 264 -11.20 -14.60 14.10
N ALA A 265 -10.45 -14.43 15.20
CA ALA A 265 -10.97 -13.85 16.43
C ALA A 265 -11.50 -12.42 16.21
N LEU A 266 -12.51 -12.05 17.00
CA LEU A 266 -13.03 -10.69 17.06
C LEU A 266 -12.21 -9.86 18.05
N VAL A 267 -11.73 -8.72 17.58
CA VAL A 267 -11.02 -7.70 18.34
C VAL A 267 -11.86 -6.42 18.33
N VAL A 268 -11.94 -5.75 19.45
CA VAL A 268 -12.64 -4.47 19.58
C VAL A 268 -11.64 -3.40 19.98
N ASP A 269 -11.68 -2.26 19.28
CA ASP A 269 -10.96 -1.05 19.64
C ASP A 269 -11.97 0.10 19.81
N PRO A 270 -12.33 0.47 21.05
CA PRO A 270 -13.34 1.47 21.29
C PRO A 270 -12.86 2.92 21.10
N MET A 271 -11.55 3.12 20.86
CA MET A 271 -10.93 4.43 20.68
C MET A 271 -9.83 4.37 19.61
N ALA A 272 -10.22 3.97 18.39
CA ALA A 272 -9.31 3.52 17.33
C ALA A 272 -8.46 4.62 16.67
N GLY A 273 -8.78 5.91 16.88
CA GLY A 273 -8.03 7.04 16.34
C GLY A 273 -7.74 6.91 14.85
N GLY A 274 -6.46 6.84 14.48
CA GLY A 274 -6.03 6.67 13.09
C GLY A 274 -6.24 5.27 12.48
N GLY A 275 -6.72 4.27 13.24
CA GLY A 275 -7.04 2.91 12.76
C GLY A 275 -5.86 1.96 12.65
N THR A 276 -4.80 2.13 13.44
CA THR A 276 -3.67 1.19 13.48
C THR A 276 -4.13 -0.23 13.82
N THR A 277 -5.03 -0.38 14.80
CA THR A 277 -5.60 -1.67 15.20
C THR A 277 -6.36 -2.34 14.07
N VAL A 278 -7.15 -1.59 13.30
CA VAL A 278 -7.89 -2.09 12.14
C VAL A 278 -6.93 -2.71 11.13
N ASP A 279 -5.88 -1.96 10.76
CA ASP A 279 -4.91 -2.38 9.75
C ASP A 279 -4.12 -3.62 10.19
N VAL A 280 -3.74 -3.71 11.47
CA VAL A 280 -3.00 -4.87 12.00
C VAL A 280 -3.90 -6.10 12.10
N CYS A 281 -5.15 -5.94 12.54
CA CYS A 281 -6.14 -7.02 12.57
C CYS A 281 -6.34 -7.60 11.17
N GLU A 282 -6.50 -6.73 10.17
CA GLU A 282 -6.63 -7.13 8.79
C GLU A 282 -5.39 -7.89 8.30
N SER A 283 -4.18 -7.38 8.58
CA SER A 283 -2.92 -8.04 8.21
C SER A 283 -2.79 -9.44 8.79
N MET A 284 -3.23 -9.63 10.03
CA MET A 284 -3.08 -10.89 10.77
C MET A 284 -4.31 -11.79 10.71
N GLY A 285 -5.30 -11.47 9.89
CA GLY A 285 -6.51 -12.26 9.69
C GLY A 285 -7.45 -12.30 10.92
N ARG A 286 -7.54 -11.19 11.67
CA ARG A 286 -8.50 -10.97 12.74
C ARG A 286 -9.62 -10.06 12.28
N ARG A 287 -10.81 -10.22 12.80
CA ARG A 287 -11.93 -9.28 12.60
C ARG A 287 -11.79 -8.12 13.57
N CYS A 288 -12.01 -6.88 13.13
CA CYS A 288 -11.94 -5.72 13.98
C CYS A 288 -13.28 -4.96 13.97
N LEU A 289 -13.79 -4.64 15.15
CA LEU A 289 -14.80 -3.60 15.36
C LEU A 289 -14.10 -2.40 15.98
N ALA A 290 -14.09 -1.28 15.26
CA ALA A 290 -13.38 -0.08 15.65
C ALA A 290 -14.35 1.09 15.79
N PHE A 291 -14.18 1.85 16.86
CA PHE A 291 -15.01 3.00 17.19
C PHE A 291 -14.14 4.19 17.54
N ASP A 292 -14.65 5.39 17.29
CA ASP A 292 -14.03 6.65 17.73
C ASP A 292 -15.08 7.74 17.84
N LEU A 293 -14.87 8.73 18.69
CA LEU A 293 -15.75 9.90 18.84
C LEU A 293 -15.73 10.79 17.58
N ALA A 294 -14.63 10.78 16.84
CA ALA A 294 -14.40 11.55 15.61
C ALA A 294 -13.69 10.70 14.56
N PRO A 295 -14.38 9.74 13.93
CA PRO A 295 -13.75 8.79 13.03
C PRO A 295 -13.16 9.48 11.80
N VAL A 296 -11.94 9.10 11.45
CA VAL A 296 -11.20 9.64 10.29
C VAL A 296 -11.15 8.65 9.13
N ARG A 297 -11.81 7.50 9.26
CA ARG A 297 -11.85 6.42 8.27
C ARG A 297 -13.23 5.75 8.24
N PRO A 298 -13.72 5.29 7.09
CA PRO A 298 -15.05 4.68 6.96
C PRO A 298 -15.20 3.35 7.71
N GLU A 299 -14.09 2.64 8.00
CA GLU A 299 -14.10 1.38 8.75
C GLU A 299 -14.22 1.59 10.27
N ILE A 300 -14.09 2.83 10.74
CA ILE A 300 -14.23 3.22 12.15
C ILE A 300 -15.62 3.82 12.32
N GLN A 301 -16.42 3.28 13.22
CA GLN A 301 -17.76 3.76 13.49
C GLN A 301 -17.73 4.93 14.48
N GLU A 302 -18.59 5.94 14.28
CA GLU A 302 -18.74 7.03 15.24
C GLU A 302 -19.47 6.53 16.48
N TRP A 303 -18.79 6.58 17.61
CA TRP A 303 -19.35 6.18 18.89
C TRP A 303 -18.66 6.85 20.07
N ASP A 304 -19.46 7.27 21.04
CA ASP A 304 -18.97 7.78 22.32
C ASP A 304 -18.90 6.61 23.32
N VAL A 305 -17.71 6.17 23.63
CA VAL A 305 -17.42 5.05 24.54
C VAL A 305 -18.02 5.26 25.95
N ARG A 306 -18.29 6.50 26.36
CA ARG A 306 -18.94 6.83 27.65
C ARG A 306 -20.40 6.36 27.73
N ARG A 307 -21.02 6.07 26.58
CA ARG A 307 -22.38 5.50 26.50
C ARG A 307 -22.42 3.99 26.70
N GLY A 308 -21.28 3.40 27.03
CA GLY A 308 -21.12 1.96 27.14
C GLY A 308 -20.93 1.27 25.79
N PHE A 309 -20.66 -0.02 25.83
CA PHE A 309 -20.51 -0.83 24.64
C PHE A 309 -21.87 -1.42 24.22
N THR A 310 -22.48 -0.88 23.18
CA THR A 310 -23.82 -1.26 22.70
C THR A 310 -23.81 -2.31 21.60
N PHE A 311 -22.63 -2.76 21.17
CA PHE A 311 -22.55 -3.80 20.17
C PHE A 311 -22.76 -5.18 20.83
N GLU A 312 -23.74 -5.90 20.34
CA GLU A 312 -23.99 -7.30 20.72
C GLU A 312 -22.83 -8.18 20.21
N SER A 313 -21.83 -8.37 21.04
CA SER A 313 -20.73 -9.25 20.74
C SER A 313 -20.52 -10.26 21.87
N THR A 314 -21.20 -11.37 21.80
CA THR A 314 -21.04 -12.48 22.72
C THR A 314 -19.73 -13.26 22.54
N ASN A 315 -18.90 -12.91 21.55
CA ASN A 315 -17.67 -13.65 21.22
C ASN A 315 -16.44 -12.76 21.02
N CYS A 316 -16.34 -11.64 21.73
CA CYS A 316 -15.16 -10.79 21.70
C CYS A 316 -14.00 -11.48 22.42
N GLY A 317 -12.88 -11.70 21.72
CA GLY A 317 -11.68 -12.34 22.27
C GLY A 317 -10.68 -11.36 22.87
N LEU A 318 -10.62 -10.13 22.36
CA LEU A 318 -9.70 -9.09 22.81
C LEU A 318 -10.36 -7.72 22.68
N ILE A 319 -10.30 -6.92 23.73
CA ILE A 319 -10.54 -5.48 23.67
C ILE A 319 -9.20 -4.80 23.88
N PHE A 320 -8.76 -4.01 22.91
CA PHE A 320 -7.58 -3.16 23.02
C PHE A 320 -8.01 -1.69 23.08
N CYS A 321 -7.52 -0.93 24.05
CA CYS A 321 -7.85 0.46 24.23
C CYS A 321 -6.60 1.28 24.55
N ASP A 322 -6.41 2.40 23.83
CA ASP A 322 -5.42 3.46 24.10
C ASP A 322 -6.17 4.79 24.31
N PRO A 323 -6.74 4.99 25.50
CA PRO A 323 -7.54 6.19 25.75
C PRO A 323 -6.67 7.45 25.86
N PRO A 324 -7.23 8.65 25.66
CA PRO A 324 -6.55 9.89 26.03
C PRO A 324 -6.11 9.85 27.52
N TYR A 325 -4.87 10.24 27.79
CA TYR A 325 -4.29 10.18 29.14
C TYR A 325 -4.64 11.47 29.90
N HIS A 326 -5.87 11.59 30.38
CA HIS A 326 -6.40 12.76 31.07
C HIS A 326 -6.11 14.05 30.27
N THR A 327 -5.49 15.08 30.86
CA THR A 327 -5.17 16.34 30.22
C THR A 327 -3.97 16.29 29.25
N MET A 328 -3.24 15.16 29.18
CA MET A 328 -2.14 15.01 28.24
C MET A 328 -2.65 15.08 26.80
N LEU A 329 -2.16 16.03 26.01
CA LEU A 329 -2.60 16.29 24.64
C LEU A 329 -4.09 16.66 24.47
N ALA A 330 -4.82 17.05 25.53
CA ALA A 330 -6.25 17.36 25.49
C ALA A 330 -6.64 18.29 24.32
N ARG A 331 -5.81 19.30 24.03
CA ARG A 331 -6.01 20.25 22.91
C ARG A 331 -6.02 19.61 21.51
N HIS A 332 -5.61 18.36 21.37
CA HIS A 332 -5.59 17.62 20.11
C HIS A 332 -6.80 16.70 19.93
N TYR A 333 -7.62 16.56 20.95
CA TYR A 333 -8.83 15.75 20.94
C TYR A 333 -10.09 16.61 20.84
N LYS A 334 -11.23 15.99 20.54
CA LYS A 334 -12.52 16.67 20.49
C LYS A 334 -12.88 17.21 21.88
N ALA A 335 -13.36 18.44 21.94
CA ALA A 335 -13.64 19.15 23.20
C ALA A 335 -14.63 18.41 24.12
N ASP A 336 -15.57 17.64 23.55
CA ASP A 336 -16.58 16.90 24.31
C ASP A 336 -16.14 15.47 24.68
N GLY A 337 -14.85 15.14 24.53
CA GLY A 337 -14.31 13.82 24.82
C GLY A 337 -13.97 13.59 26.30
N VAL A 338 -13.23 12.50 26.58
CA VAL A 338 -12.73 12.16 27.92
C VAL A 338 -11.42 12.88 28.28
N ALA A 339 -10.83 13.61 27.33
CA ALA A 339 -9.70 14.47 27.59
C ALA A 339 -10.20 15.79 28.23
N ASP A 340 -9.40 16.38 29.09
CA ASP A 340 -9.69 17.68 29.76
C ASP A 340 -10.96 17.70 30.62
N VAL A 341 -11.26 16.56 31.24
CA VAL A 341 -12.33 16.45 32.27
C VAL A 341 -11.72 16.49 33.69
N PRO A 342 -12.49 16.76 34.75
CA PRO A 342 -12.02 16.63 36.12
C PRO A 342 -11.42 15.23 36.38
N LEU A 343 -10.35 15.17 37.20
CA LEU A 343 -9.64 13.89 37.44
C LEU A 343 -10.56 12.79 37.96
N THR A 344 -11.51 13.14 38.84
CA THR A 344 -12.51 12.19 39.36
C THR A 344 -13.41 11.63 38.25
N SER A 345 -13.77 12.45 37.27
CA SER A 345 -14.57 12.03 36.12
C SER A 345 -13.75 11.11 35.19
N TRP A 346 -12.44 11.40 35.03
CA TRP A 346 -11.56 10.58 34.25
C TRP A 346 -11.31 9.19 34.90
N ILE A 347 -11.17 9.15 36.24
CA ILE A 347 -11.09 7.89 37.00
C ILE A 347 -12.39 7.10 36.84
N GLY A 348 -13.54 7.74 37.01
CA GLY A 348 -14.84 7.09 36.80
C GLY A 348 -15.03 6.57 35.38
N PHE A 349 -14.48 7.26 34.39
CA PHE A 349 -14.43 6.75 32.99
C PHE A 349 -13.61 5.45 32.89
N LEU A 350 -12.42 5.34 33.50
CA LEU A 350 -11.63 4.12 33.49
C LEU A 350 -12.37 2.95 34.16
N GLU A 351 -13.07 3.21 35.27
CA GLU A 351 -13.87 2.19 35.95
C GLU A 351 -15.03 1.71 35.08
N GLN A 352 -15.72 2.61 34.40
CA GLN A 352 -16.82 2.26 33.51
C GLN A 352 -16.30 1.49 32.28
N LEU A 353 -15.22 1.96 31.68
CA LEU A 353 -14.56 1.29 30.56
C LEU A 353 -14.19 -0.17 30.91
N ALA A 354 -13.63 -0.38 32.10
CA ALA A 354 -13.28 -1.72 32.57
C ALA A 354 -14.51 -2.62 32.78
N LYS A 355 -15.61 -2.08 33.32
CA LYS A 355 -16.88 -2.81 33.50
C LYS A 355 -17.50 -3.20 32.14
N ASP A 356 -17.52 -2.27 31.20
CA ASP A 356 -18.06 -2.51 29.86
C ASP A 356 -17.21 -3.53 29.09
N ALA A 357 -15.87 -3.45 29.21
CA ALA A 357 -14.97 -4.43 28.65
C ALA A 357 -15.20 -5.82 29.28
N PHE A 358 -15.39 -5.88 30.59
CA PHE A 358 -15.68 -7.16 31.28
C PHE A 358 -17.00 -7.76 30.82
N ALA A 359 -18.04 -6.97 30.67
CA ALA A 359 -19.35 -7.42 30.19
C ALA A 359 -19.27 -7.99 28.77
N THR A 360 -18.54 -7.32 27.89
CA THR A 360 -18.45 -7.60 26.43
C THR A 360 -17.57 -8.80 26.10
N LEU A 361 -16.47 -9.01 26.82
CA LEU A 361 -15.53 -10.08 26.56
C LEU A 361 -16.15 -11.46 26.86
N ARG A 362 -15.83 -12.44 26.04
CA ARG A 362 -16.11 -13.84 26.37
C ARG A 362 -15.27 -14.31 27.55
N PRO A 363 -15.68 -15.36 28.30
CA PRO A 363 -14.80 -16.01 29.27
C PRO A 363 -13.46 -16.40 28.63
N GLY A 364 -12.35 -16.18 29.34
CA GLY A 364 -10.99 -16.36 28.82
C GLY A 364 -10.53 -15.30 27.81
N GLY A 365 -11.34 -14.27 27.54
CA GLY A 365 -10.94 -13.13 26.70
C GLY A 365 -10.07 -12.12 27.46
N TYR A 366 -9.44 -11.21 26.73
CA TYR A 366 -8.46 -10.28 27.25
C TYR A 366 -8.85 -8.81 27.08
N PHE A 367 -8.62 -8.02 28.09
CA PHE A 367 -8.65 -6.56 28.05
C PHE A 367 -7.22 -6.03 28.09
N ALA A 368 -6.79 -5.33 27.06
CA ALA A 368 -5.48 -4.73 26.93
C ALA A 368 -5.61 -3.20 26.95
N LEU A 369 -5.09 -2.57 27.99
CA LEU A 369 -5.18 -1.12 28.23
C LEU A 369 -3.79 -0.50 28.19
N LEU A 370 -3.56 0.40 27.22
CA LEU A 370 -2.28 1.10 27.04
C LEU A 370 -2.37 2.48 27.69
N LEU A 371 -1.47 2.80 28.61
CA LEU A 371 -1.49 4.06 29.38
C LEU A 371 -0.10 4.65 29.52
N ALA A 372 0.00 5.98 29.46
CA ALA A 372 1.22 6.71 29.81
C ALA A 372 0.99 7.53 31.07
N ASN A 373 1.97 7.49 31.97
CA ASN A 373 1.92 8.27 33.21
C ASN A 373 2.18 9.74 32.94
N GLN A 374 1.55 10.62 33.71
CA GLN A 374 1.61 12.07 33.55
C GLN A 374 2.38 12.72 34.71
N THR A 375 3.25 13.69 34.38
CA THR A 375 4.05 14.45 35.34
C THR A 375 3.69 15.93 35.26
N GLU A 376 3.54 16.56 36.38
CA GLU A 376 3.43 17.98 36.73
C GLU A 376 2.63 18.90 35.79
N LYS A 377 2.96 18.90 34.51
CA LYS A 377 2.36 19.82 33.57
C LYS A 377 0.91 19.40 33.25
N ASP A 378 0.00 20.31 33.42
CA ASP A 378 -1.42 20.12 33.14
C ASP A 378 -2.16 19.22 34.18
N LEU A 379 -1.51 18.90 35.31
CA LEU A 379 -2.19 18.25 36.46
C LEU A 379 -2.82 19.26 37.39
N PRO A 380 -3.89 18.86 38.15
CA PRO A 380 -4.44 19.69 39.20
C PRO A 380 -3.41 20.12 40.24
N ALA A 381 -3.57 21.29 40.82
CA ALA A 381 -2.66 21.83 41.83
C ALA A 381 -2.45 20.83 42.98
N GLY A 382 -1.17 20.60 43.34
CA GLY A 382 -0.79 19.68 44.40
C GLY A 382 -0.57 18.24 43.97
N ILE A 383 -0.79 17.90 42.70
CA ILE A 383 -0.48 16.56 42.12
C ILE A 383 0.75 16.70 41.24
N GLY A 384 1.92 16.19 41.71
CA GLY A 384 3.17 16.20 40.93
C GLY A 384 3.31 15.04 39.96
N TYR A 385 2.57 13.96 40.16
CA TYR A 385 2.62 12.75 39.33
C TYR A 385 1.29 12.00 39.35
N LEU A 386 0.84 11.53 38.21
CA LEU A 386 -0.36 10.72 38.08
C LEU A 386 -0.02 9.40 37.41
N ASP A 387 -0.10 8.31 38.18
CA ASP A 387 0.13 6.95 37.69
C ASP A 387 -1.15 6.40 37.06
N HIS A 388 -1.35 6.67 35.77
CA HIS A 388 -2.47 6.20 35.01
C HIS A 388 -2.51 4.66 34.91
N ALA A 389 -1.34 4.00 34.86
CA ALA A 389 -1.26 2.56 34.80
C ALA A 389 -1.75 1.91 36.09
N PHE A 390 -1.42 2.50 37.25
CA PHE A 390 -1.93 2.02 38.54
C PHE A 390 -3.45 2.20 38.67
N LEU A 391 -3.98 3.33 38.22
CA LEU A 391 -5.41 3.60 38.23
C LEU A 391 -6.17 2.64 37.29
N GLY A 392 -5.66 2.42 36.07
CA GLY A 392 -6.23 1.47 35.12
C GLY A 392 -6.19 0.03 35.61
N TYR A 393 -5.10 -0.36 36.27
CA TYR A 393 -4.98 -1.68 36.92
C TYR A 393 -6.04 -1.85 37.99
N GLY A 394 -6.18 -0.87 38.92
CA GLY A 394 -7.21 -0.90 39.97
C GLY A 394 -8.63 -0.98 39.42
N ALA A 395 -8.94 -0.21 38.39
CA ALA A 395 -10.25 -0.25 37.72
C ALA A 395 -10.55 -1.63 37.11
N ALA A 396 -9.57 -2.24 36.42
CA ALA A 396 -9.74 -3.55 35.82
C ALA A 396 -9.91 -4.66 36.86
N VAL A 397 -9.11 -4.68 37.92
CA VAL A 397 -9.27 -5.64 39.03
C VAL A 397 -10.62 -5.47 39.71
N SER A 398 -11.05 -4.25 39.97
CA SER A 398 -12.37 -3.95 40.57
C SER A 398 -13.53 -4.40 39.68
N ALA A 399 -13.36 -4.44 38.36
CA ALA A 399 -14.34 -4.95 37.41
C ALA A 399 -14.39 -6.50 37.36
N GLY A 400 -13.44 -7.20 38.02
CA GLY A 400 -13.38 -8.66 38.08
C GLY A 400 -12.35 -9.31 37.20
N PHE A 401 -11.50 -8.56 36.50
CA PHE A 401 -10.41 -9.11 35.70
C PHE A 401 -9.28 -9.70 36.57
N LEU A 402 -8.64 -10.74 36.06
CA LEU A 402 -7.39 -11.27 36.58
C LEU A 402 -6.21 -10.66 35.85
N PRO A 403 -5.19 -10.15 36.58
CA PRO A 403 -3.96 -9.68 35.95
C PRO A 403 -3.23 -10.81 35.20
N GLU A 404 -2.88 -10.58 33.96
CA GLU A 404 -2.13 -11.54 33.12
C GLU A 404 -0.69 -11.08 32.93
N ARG A 405 -0.50 -9.84 32.43
CA ARG A 405 0.83 -9.28 32.15
C ARG A 405 0.80 -7.75 32.19
N ARG A 406 1.94 -7.16 32.54
CA ARG A 406 2.27 -5.75 32.27
C ARG A 406 3.46 -5.71 31.32
N VAL A 407 3.35 -4.95 30.23
CA VAL A 407 4.38 -4.80 29.21
C VAL A 407 4.81 -3.33 29.16
N SER A 408 6.12 -3.09 29.21
CA SER A 408 6.68 -1.76 29.02
C SER A 408 6.83 -1.45 27.54
N CYS A 409 6.24 -0.34 27.10
CA CYS A 409 6.25 0.10 25.70
C CYS A 409 6.98 1.46 25.60
N PRO A 410 8.32 1.48 25.46
CA PRO A 410 9.07 2.71 25.26
C PRO A 410 8.56 3.49 24.05
N MET A 411 8.40 4.82 24.21
CA MET A 411 7.95 5.69 23.13
C MET A 411 9.08 5.93 22.12
N ASP A 412 8.75 5.87 20.83
CA ASP A 412 9.66 6.07 19.69
C ASP A 412 9.91 7.57 19.42
N GLY A 413 9.95 8.42 20.38
CA GLY A 413 10.16 9.84 20.19
C GLY A 413 11.22 10.37 21.17
N ALA A 414 12.33 10.90 20.66
CA ALA A 414 13.21 11.69 21.49
C ALA A 414 12.54 13.05 21.78
N TYR A 415 12.57 13.46 23.05
CA TYR A 415 12.22 14.84 23.38
C TYR A 415 13.18 15.80 22.67
N LEU A 416 12.65 16.96 22.25
CA LEU A 416 13.49 18.01 21.67
C LEU A 416 14.62 18.39 22.64
N PRO A 417 15.83 18.69 22.15
CA PRO A 417 16.98 19.00 23.00
C PRO A 417 16.72 20.10 24.05
N GLN A 418 15.85 21.06 23.71
CA GLN A 418 15.42 22.11 24.65
C GLN A 418 14.63 21.58 25.85
N HIS A 419 13.74 20.58 25.63
CA HIS A 419 12.96 19.95 26.71
C HIS A 419 13.88 19.14 27.62
N VAL A 420 14.84 18.42 27.05
CA VAL A 420 15.82 17.66 27.83
C VAL A 420 16.69 18.59 28.68
N ARG A 421 17.18 19.70 28.10
CA ARG A 421 17.95 20.72 28.86
C ARG A 421 17.13 21.31 30.01
N LYS A 422 15.88 21.70 29.72
CA LYS A 422 14.97 22.26 30.73
C LYS A 422 14.72 21.26 31.85
N ALA A 423 14.42 20.00 31.55
CA ALA A 423 14.20 18.97 32.54
C ALA A 423 15.43 18.73 33.43
N ARG A 424 16.65 18.77 32.88
CA ARG A 424 17.90 18.67 33.66
C ARG A 424 18.10 19.85 34.62
N VAL A 425 17.80 21.07 34.15
CA VAL A 425 17.87 22.27 35.01
C VAL A 425 16.84 22.21 36.13
N GLU A 426 15.62 21.75 35.83
CA GLU A 426 14.52 21.63 36.77
C GLU A 426 14.60 20.39 37.68
N GLY A 427 15.59 19.51 37.49
CA GLY A 427 15.75 18.29 38.30
C GLY A 427 14.60 17.28 38.13
N ARG A 428 13.86 17.32 37.00
CA ARG A 428 12.75 16.42 36.74
C ARG A 428 13.04 15.36 35.69
N MET A 429 12.34 14.23 35.78
CA MET A 429 12.39 13.15 34.80
C MET A 429 11.36 13.38 33.69
N LEU A 430 11.68 12.93 32.47
CA LEU A 430 10.78 12.90 31.34
C LEU A 430 10.22 11.49 31.17
N GLY A 431 8.91 11.34 31.09
CA GLY A 431 8.27 10.04 30.84
C GLY A 431 8.49 9.59 29.41
N GLN A 432 9.04 8.39 29.21
CA GLN A 432 9.28 7.80 27.89
C GLN A 432 8.67 6.41 27.72
N VAL A 433 7.85 5.98 28.68
CA VAL A 433 7.28 4.64 28.67
C VAL A 433 5.77 4.73 28.76
N ARG A 434 5.10 3.93 27.96
CA ARG A 434 3.69 3.55 28.15
C ARG A 434 3.64 2.16 28.74
N ASP A 435 2.67 1.91 29.60
CA ASP A 435 2.43 0.62 30.20
C ASP A 435 1.21 -0.02 29.54
N LEU A 436 1.38 -1.21 29.01
CA LEU A 436 0.30 -2.02 28.48
C LEU A 436 -0.11 -3.05 29.54
N LEU A 437 -1.29 -2.86 30.09
CA LEU A 437 -1.90 -3.75 31.06
C LEU A 437 -2.72 -4.80 30.32
N ILE A 438 -2.42 -6.06 30.52
CA ILE A 438 -3.13 -7.19 29.91
C ILE A 438 -3.84 -7.93 31.03
N MET A 439 -5.16 -7.94 30.94
CA MET A 439 -6.07 -8.44 31.96
C MET A 439 -6.95 -9.52 31.35
N ARG A 440 -7.15 -10.64 32.03
CA ARG A 440 -7.94 -11.77 31.55
C ARG A 440 -9.30 -11.83 32.26
N LYS A 441 -10.36 -12.01 31.50
CA LYS A 441 -11.67 -12.37 32.07
C LYS A 441 -11.65 -13.83 32.49
N PRO A 442 -12.04 -14.18 33.73
CA PRO A 442 -12.14 -15.56 34.20
C PRO A 442 -12.94 -16.47 33.30
#